data_66a2578d8d4d67b30417f0f39c3d1c8b
#
_entry.id   66a2578d8d4d67b30417f0f39c3d1c8b
#
_cell.length_a   1.000
_cell.length_b   1.000
_cell.length_c   1.000
_cell.angle_alpha   90.00
_cell.angle_beta   90.00
_cell.angle_gamma   90.00
#
_symmetry.space_group_name_H-M   'P 1'
#
loop_
_entity.id
_entity.type
_entity.pdbx_description
1 polymer ?
#
loop_
_entity_poly.entity_id
_entity_poly.type
_entity_poly.pdbx_seq_one_letter_code
_entity_poly.pdbx_strand_id
1 'polypeptide(L)'
;MTAISKNCFTALQQGFVASCQPVDDGPMDSPEIVAAMAKAAVAGGAAGLRIEGIDNLKAVRAAVSVPIIGIVKRDLAGSEVRITPYLEDIRALKSAGADIIAIDATERERPVPVSELINEIRRLGCMA
;
A
#
# COMPACT_ATOMS: atom_id res chain seq x y z
N MET A 1 -2.18 -15.85 11.91
CA MET A 1 -1.80 -14.42 11.84
C MET A 1 -0.48 -14.21 12.58
N THR A 2 0.49 -13.53 11.97
CA THR A 2 1.75 -13.19 12.61
C THR A 2 1.53 -12.08 13.67
N ALA A 3 2.50 -11.87 14.57
CA ALA A 3 2.44 -10.79 15.56
C ALA A 3 2.32 -9.40 14.89
N ILE A 4 3.02 -9.19 13.76
CA ILE A 4 2.96 -7.96 12.98
C ILE A 4 1.54 -7.71 12.45
N SER A 5 0.92 -8.74 11.85
CA SER A 5 -0.46 -8.65 11.34
C SER A 5 -1.46 -8.32 12.44
N LYS A 6 -1.31 -8.94 13.61
CA LYS A 6 -2.18 -8.66 14.76
C LYS A 6 -2.05 -7.22 15.23
N ASN A 7 -0.83 -6.70 15.30
CA ASN A 7 -0.59 -5.33 15.73
C ASN A 7 -1.18 -4.30 14.74
N CYS A 8 -1.02 -4.53 13.43
CA CYS A 8 -1.61 -3.68 12.41
C CYS A 8 -3.14 -3.69 12.50
N PHE A 9 -3.75 -4.86 12.61
CA PHE A 9 -5.20 -5.01 12.70
C PHE A 9 -5.75 -4.27 13.94
N THR A 10 -5.11 -4.47 15.10
CA THR A 10 -5.51 -3.80 16.34
C THR A 10 -5.40 -2.27 16.22
N ALA A 11 -4.31 -1.78 15.64
CA ALA A 11 -4.09 -0.35 15.45
C ALA A 11 -5.15 0.30 14.54
N LEU A 12 -5.63 -0.43 13.53
CA LEU A 12 -6.64 0.06 12.58
C LEU A 12 -8.07 -0.08 13.08
N GLN A 13 -8.32 -0.92 14.09
CA GLN A 13 -9.66 -1.21 14.57
C GLN A 13 -10.35 0.05 15.07
N GLN A 14 -11.57 0.31 14.55
CA GLN A 14 -12.39 1.49 14.86
C GLN A 14 -11.73 2.85 14.52
N GLY A 15 -10.63 2.81 13.79
CA GLY A 15 -9.98 4.00 13.26
C GLY A 15 -10.34 4.28 11.82
N PHE A 16 -9.78 5.34 11.26
CA PHE A 16 -9.88 5.59 9.83
C PHE A 16 -8.51 5.50 9.16
N VAL A 17 -8.53 5.13 7.88
CA VAL A 17 -7.36 5.08 7.02
C VAL A 17 -7.45 6.24 6.03
N ALA A 18 -6.45 7.09 6.02
CA ALA A 18 -6.38 8.20 5.08
C ALA A 18 -5.65 7.78 3.80
N SER A 19 -6.25 8.05 2.65
CA SER A 19 -5.62 7.84 1.35
C SER A 19 -4.88 9.11 0.93
N CYS A 20 -3.56 9.01 0.79
CA CYS A 20 -2.71 10.12 0.34
C CYS A 20 -2.21 9.81 -1.07
N GLN A 21 -3.10 9.99 -2.04
CA GLN A 21 -2.86 9.65 -3.45
C GLN A 21 -3.21 10.86 -4.33
N PRO A 22 -2.24 11.75 -4.60
CA PRO A 22 -2.49 12.85 -5.52
C PRO A 22 -2.71 12.35 -6.95
N VAL A 23 -3.27 13.23 -7.78
CA VAL A 23 -3.44 12.93 -9.21
C VAL A 23 -2.08 12.71 -9.86
N ASP A 24 -1.96 11.65 -10.65
CA ASP A 24 -0.72 11.31 -11.36
C ASP A 24 -0.26 12.49 -12.22
N ASP A 25 1.03 12.77 -12.15
CA ASP A 25 1.67 13.90 -12.84
C ASP A 25 1.10 15.27 -12.50
N GLY A 26 0.30 15.37 -11.43
CA GLY A 26 -0.23 16.63 -10.92
C GLY A 26 0.79 17.37 -10.04
N PRO A 27 0.46 18.60 -9.61
CA PRO A 27 1.40 19.43 -8.84
C PRO A 27 1.74 18.88 -7.45
N MET A 28 0.94 17.97 -6.93
CA MET A 28 1.16 17.35 -5.61
C MET A 28 1.78 15.95 -5.71
N ASP A 29 2.04 15.48 -6.92
CA ASP A 29 2.58 14.14 -7.15
C ASP A 29 4.10 14.13 -6.99
N SER A 30 4.56 14.23 -5.75
CA SER A 30 5.97 14.08 -5.38
C SER A 30 6.10 13.40 -4.01
N PRO A 31 7.15 12.62 -3.78
CA PRO A 31 7.35 11.94 -2.49
C PRO A 31 7.36 12.90 -1.30
N GLU A 32 7.94 14.06 -1.44
CA GLU A 32 8.00 15.08 -0.39
C GLU A 32 6.60 15.58 0.00
N ILE A 33 5.77 15.88 -0.99
CA ILE A 33 4.41 16.37 -0.75
C ILE A 33 3.52 15.26 -0.18
N VAL A 34 3.64 14.06 -0.71
CA VAL A 34 2.88 12.90 -0.19
C VAL A 34 3.25 12.61 1.26
N ALA A 35 4.53 12.71 1.63
CA ALA A 35 4.96 12.59 3.01
C ALA A 35 4.37 13.68 3.91
N ALA A 36 4.27 14.91 3.42
CA ALA A 36 3.64 16.01 4.15
C ALA A 36 2.13 15.76 4.35
N MET A 37 1.44 15.28 3.32
CA MET A 37 0.02 14.89 3.41
C MET A 37 -0.17 13.79 4.46
N ALA A 38 0.70 12.78 4.45
CA ALA A 38 0.67 11.67 5.40
C ALA A 38 0.86 12.15 6.85
N LYS A 39 1.83 13.02 7.09
CA LYS A 39 2.07 13.63 8.40
C LYS A 39 0.85 14.42 8.88
N ALA A 40 0.23 15.19 8.00
CA ALA A 40 -0.97 15.95 8.31
C ALA A 40 -2.15 15.02 8.67
N ALA A 41 -2.34 13.93 7.91
CA ALA A 41 -3.38 12.95 8.18
C ALA A 41 -3.18 12.27 9.55
N VAL A 42 -1.97 11.87 9.88
CA VAL A 42 -1.63 11.27 11.19
C VAL A 42 -1.85 12.29 12.31
N ALA A 43 -1.43 13.53 12.14
CA ALA A 43 -1.67 14.59 13.11
C ALA A 43 -3.17 14.84 13.33
N GLY A 44 -3.98 14.63 12.31
CA GLY A 44 -5.45 14.72 12.38
C GLY A 44 -6.13 13.48 12.96
N GLY A 45 -5.38 12.43 13.30
CA GLY A 45 -5.91 11.23 13.97
C GLY A 45 -6.08 10.00 13.07
N ALA A 46 -5.52 9.97 11.87
CA ALA A 46 -5.55 8.77 11.04
C ALA A 46 -4.85 7.60 11.74
N ALA A 47 -5.51 6.46 11.80
CA ALA A 47 -4.96 5.22 12.39
C ALA A 47 -4.02 4.49 11.43
N GLY A 48 -4.14 4.73 10.14
CA GLY A 48 -3.32 4.17 9.10
C GLY A 48 -3.40 4.99 7.82
N LEU A 49 -2.59 4.62 6.85
CA LEU A 49 -2.49 5.33 5.57
C LEU A 49 -2.56 4.35 4.40
N ARG A 50 -3.06 4.81 3.26
CA ARG A 50 -2.98 4.11 1.99
C ARG A 50 -2.16 4.93 1.02
N ILE A 51 -1.04 4.37 0.55
CA ILE A 51 -0.03 5.07 -0.26
C ILE A 51 0.20 4.30 -1.55
N GLU A 52 0.24 5.02 -2.67
CA GLU A 52 0.56 4.48 -3.98
C GLU A 52 1.99 4.84 -4.38
N GLY A 53 2.71 3.86 -4.92
CA GLY A 53 4.05 4.05 -5.47
C GLY A 53 5.16 3.82 -4.47
N ILE A 54 6.26 3.27 -4.98
CA ILE A 54 7.40 2.84 -4.14
C ILE A 54 8.12 4.05 -3.53
N ASP A 55 8.40 5.08 -4.31
CA ASP A 55 9.14 6.25 -3.82
C ASP A 55 8.31 7.04 -2.81
N ASN A 56 7.01 7.18 -3.08
CA ASN A 56 6.09 7.81 -2.14
C ASN A 56 6.04 7.04 -0.82
N LEU A 57 5.95 5.71 -0.90
CA LEU A 57 5.88 4.87 0.29
C LEU A 57 7.15 4.95 1.12
N LYS A 58 8.33 4.95 0.50
CA LYS A 58 9.61 5.14 1.20
C LYS A 58 9.63 6.46 1.97
N ALA A 59 9.21 7.55 1.34
CA ALA A 59 9.17 8.86 1.97
C ALA A 59 8.19 8.93 3.14
N VAL A 60 7.00 8.35 2.97
CA VAL A 60 5.99 8.28 4.03
C VAL A 60 6.48 7.40 5.18
N ARG A 61 7.07 6.24 4.90
CA ARG A 61 7.56 5.34 5.95
C ARG A 61 8.60 6.00 6.83
N ALA A 62 9.47 6.82 6.26
CA ALA A 62 10.47 7.58 7.01
C ALA A 62 9.85 8.67 7.91
N ALA A 63 8.63 9.11 7.60
CA ALA A 63 7.98 10.24 8.26
C ALA A 63 6.95 9.85 9.32
N VAL A 64 6.38 8.63 9.26
CA VAL A 64 5.29 8.20 10.15
C VAL A 64 5.52 6.78 10.64
N SER A 65 4.87 6.42 11.76
CA SER A 65 4.97 5.09 12.36
C SER A 65 3.66 4.28 12.30
N VAL A 66 2.56 4.85 11.84
CA VAL A 66 1.29 4.13 11.71
C VAL A 66 1.37 3.06 10.62
N PRO A 67 0.48 2.05 10.63
CA PRO A 67 0.40 1.07 9.55
C PRO A 67 0.17 1.72 8.19
N ILE A 68 0.87 1.22 7.18
CA ILE A 68 0.76 1.70 5.81
C ILE A 68 0.27 0.56 4.91
N ILE A 69 -0.83 0.82 4.21
CA ILE A 69 -1.32 -0.01 3.12
C ILE A 69 -0.64 0.48 1.85
N GLY A 70 0.22 -0.35 1.27
CA GLY A 70 0.93 -0.02 0.04
C GLY A 70 0.27 -0.61 -1.18
N ILE A 71 0.25 0.14 -2.27
CA ILE A 71 -0.20 -0.29 -3.58
C ILE A 71 0.72 0.24 -4.68
N VAL A 72 0.72 -0.46 -5.79
CA VAL A 72 1.28 0.02 -7.06
C VAL A 72 0.17 -0.02 -8.09
N LYS A 73 -0.01 1.08 -8.82
CA LYS A 73 -0.97 1.15 -9.93
C LYS A 73 -0.24 0.98 -11.24
N ARG A 74 -0.75 0.11 -12.09
CA ARG A 74 -0.22 -0.11 -13.44
C ARG A 74 -1.37 -0.21 -14.44
N ASP A 75 -1.15 0.34 -15.61
CA ASP A 75 -2.03 0.11 -16.76
C ASP A 75 -1.46 -1.04 -17.59
N LEU A 76 -2.22 -2.12 -17.69
CA LEU A 76 -1.79 -3.35 -18.35
C LEU A 76 -2.47 -3.50 -19.72
N ALA A 77 -1.71 -3.91 -20.73
CA ALA A 77 -2.28 -4.35 -21.98
C ALA A 77 -3.01 -5.68 -21.76
N GLY A 78 -4.28 -5.75 -22.17
CA GLY A 78 -5.08 -6.98 -22.09
C GLY A 78 -5.64 -7.33 -20.72
N SER A 79 -5.53 -6.45 -19.73
CA SER A 79 -6.15 -6.64 -18.41
C SER A 79 -6.64 -5.33 -17.84
N GLU A 80 -7.79 -5.37 -17.16
CA GLU A 80 -8.32 -4.22 -16.42
C GLU A 80 -7.80 -4.13 -14.98
N VAL A 81 -7.03 -5.13 -14.53
CA VAL A 81 -6.40 -5.12 -13.21
C VAL A 81 -5.31 -4.05 -13.18
N ARG A 82 -5.36 -3.17 -12.18
CA ARG A 82 -4.41 -2.07 -12.02
C ARG A 82 -3.63 -2.14 -10.70
N ILE A 83 -4.24 -2.67 -9.66
CA ILE A 83 -3.69 -2.58 -8.29
C ILE A 83 -2.78 -3.78 -8.01
N THR A 84 -1.48 -3.53 -7.86
CA THR A 84 -0.44 -4.48 -7.44
C THR A 84 -0.52 -5.80 -8.20
N PRO A 85 -0.40 -5.77 -9.54
CA PRO A 85 -0.68 -6.95 -10.37
C PRO A 85 0.45 -7.98 -10.43
N TYR A 86 1.67 -7.63 -10.00
CA TYR A 86 2.86 -8.48 -10.14
C TYR A 86 3.51 -8.83 -8.81
N LEU A 87 4.20 -9.97 -8.77
CA LEU A 87 4.99 -10.39 -7.60
C LEU A 87 6.12 -9.41 -7.27
N GLU A 88 6.74 -8.84 -8.28
CA GLU A 88 7.79 -7.82 -8.10
C GLU A 88 7.27 -6.58 -7.39
N ASP A 89 6.03 -6.18 -7.67
CA ASP A 89 5.39 -5.05 -6.99
C ASP A 89 5.23 -5.31 -5.50
N ILE A 90 4.82 -6.53 -5.16
CA ILE A 90 4.68 -6.97 -3.75
C ILE A 90 6.02 -6.89 -3.03
N ARG A 91 7.08 -7.41 -3.64
CA ARG A 91 8.43 -7.39 -3.05
C ARG A 91 8.95 -5.98 -2.87
N ALA A 92 8.72 -5.12 -3.86
CA ALA A 92 9.12 -3.71 -3.80
C ALA A 92 8.36 -2.95 -2.72
N LEU A 93 7.05 -3.18 -2.59
CA LEU A 93 6.23 -2.57 -1.53
C LEU A 93 6.70 -3.00 -0.13
N LYS A 94 7.00 -4.27 0.06
CA LYS A 94 7.55 -4.77 1.33
C LYS A 94 8.88 -4.08 1.65
N SER A 95 9.78 -4.02 0.70
CA SER A 95 11.10 -3.38 0.88
C SER A 95 10.98 -1.89 1.17
N ALA A 96 9.95 -1.23 0.63
CA ALA A 96 9.69 0.19 0.87
C ALA A 96 9.06 0.48 2.23
N GLY A 97 8.59 -0.55 2.96
CA GLY A 97 8.07 -0.42 4.31
C GLY A 97 6.56 -0.58 4.47
N ALA A 98 5.85 -1.17 3.49
CA ALA A 98 4.43 -1.47 3.64
C ALA A 98 4.21 -2.55 4.72
N ASP A 99 3.22 -2.35 5.57
CA ASP A 99 2.75 -3.33 6.55
C ASP A 99 1.65 -4.21 5.94
N ILE A 100 0.82 -3.61 5.13
CA ILE A 100 -0.30 -4.24 4.42
C ILE A 100 -0.12 -3.97 2.94
N ILE A 101 -0.34 -4.98 2.11
CA ILE A 101 -0.26 -4.83 0.66
C ILE A 101 -1.62 -5.17 0.08
N ALA A 102 -2.23 -4.19 -0.60
CA ALA A 102 -3.52 -4.37 -1.23
C ALA A 102 -3.34 -4.77 -2.69
N ILE A 103 -4.19 -5.68 -3.14
CA ILE A 103 -4.24 -6.17 -4.51
C ILE A 103 -5.66 -6.06 -5.05
N ASP A 104 -5.81 -6.08 -6.37
CA ASP A 104 -7.10 -6.33 -7.00
C ASP A 104 -7.39 -7.83 -6.90
N ALA A 105 -8.45 -8.20 -6.20
CA ALA A 105 -8.86 -9.60 -6.02
C ALA A 105 -10.12 -9.95 -6.83
N THR A 106 -10.45 -9.17 -7.86
CA THR A 106 -11.59 -9.46 -8.75
C THR A 106 -11.30 -10.65 -9.67
N GLU A 107 -12.36 -11.20 -10.27
CA GLU A 107 -12.28 -12.31 -11.23
C GLU A 107 -11.95 -11.84 -12.66
N ARG A 108 -11.18 -10.78 -12.79
CA ARG A 108 -10.74 -10.27 -14.08
C ARG A 108 -9.55 -11.08 -14.59
N GLU A 109 -9.40 -11.10 -15.93
CA GLU A 109 -8.20 -11.66 -16.54
C GLU A 109 -6.97 -10.90 -16.07
N ARG A 110 -5.93 -11.65 -15.67
CA ARG A 110 -4.77 -11.07 -14.99
C ARG A 110 -3.48 -11.85 -15.25
N PRO A 111 -2.32 -11.18 -15.15
CA PRO A 111 -1.03 -11.83 -15.38
C PRO A 111 -0.62 -12.81 -14.28
N VAL A 112 -1.03 -12.58 -13.03
CA VAL A 112 -0.70 -13.43 -11.88
C VAL A 112 -1.98 -13.76 -11.12
N PRO A 113 -2.26 -15.03 -10.81
CA PRO A 113 -3.43 -15.42 -10.03
C PRO A 113 -3.46 -14.76 -8.65
N VAL A 114 -4.66 -14.44 -8.15
CA VAL A 114 -4.86 -13.86 -6.81
C VAL A 114 -4.20 -14.69 -5.72
N SER A 115 -4.34 -16.02 -5.80
CA SER A 115 -3.75 -16.94 -4.80
C SER A 115 -2.23 -16.82 -4.72
N GLU A 116 -1.54 -16.65 -5.84
CA GLU A 116 -0.10 -16.47 -5.85
C GLU A 116 0.31 -15.12 -5.24
N LEU A 117 -0.43 -14.07 -5.55
CA LEU A 117 -0.19 -12.74 -4.96
C LEU A 117 -0.35 -12.78 -3.43
N ILE A 118 -1.42 -13.37 -2.94
CA ILE A 118 -1.69 -13.50 -1.50
C ILE A 118 -0.60 -14.34 -0.80
N ASN A 119 -0.21 -15.46 -1.41
CA ASN A 119 0.84 -16.31 -0.86
C ASN A 119 2.18 -15.57 -0.75
N GLU A 120 2.54 -14.78 -1.75
CA GLU A 120 3.77 -13.98 -1.71
C GLU A 120 3.72 -12.92 -0.61
N ILE A 121 2.59 -12.21 -0.47
CA ILE A 121 2.42 -11.22 0.60
C ILE A 121 2.61 -11.86 1.97
N ARG A 122 1.98 -13.02 2.20
CA ARG A 122 2.10 -13.75 3.47
C ARG A 122 3.51 -14.28 3.70
N ARG A 123 4.16 -14.79 2.66
CA ARG A 123 5.55 -15.27 2.73
C ARG A 123 6.49 -14.17 3.22
N LEU A 124 6.25 -12.93 2.81
CA LEU A 124 7.03 -11.78 3.21
C LEU A 124 6.68 -11.23 4.62
N GLY A 125 5.69 -11.84 5.29
CA GLY A 125 5.27 -11.42 6.62
C GLY A 125 4.35 -10.19 6.64
N CYS A 126 3.81 -9.80 5.48
CA CYS A 126 2.83 -8.72 5.38
C CYS A 126 1.40 -9.26 5.48
N MET A 127 0.48 -8.34 5.73
CA MET A 127 -0.95 -8.60 5.67
C MET A 127 -1.46 -8.29 4.25
N ALA A 128 -2.32 -9.16 3.74
CA ALA A 128 -2.94 -8.97 2.43
C ALA A 128 -4.35 -8.38 2.56
#